data_75d5916caf6e532bc1e19596acda4705
#
_entry.id   75d5916caf6e532bc1e19596acda4705
#
_cell.length_a   1.000
_cell.length_b   1.000
_cell.length_c   1.000
_cell.angle_alpha   90.00
_cell.angle_beta   90.00
_cell.angle_gamma   90.00
#
_symmetry.space_group_name_H-M   'P 1'
#
loop_
_entity.id
_entity.type
_entity.pdbx_description
1 polymer ?
#
loop_
_entity_poly.entity_id
_entity_poly.type
_entity_poly.pdbx_seq_one_letter_code
_entity_poly.pdbx_strand_id
1 'polypeptide(L)'
;NLLESLNIKNGVNEDLFNIDFSNNSNLNYICVDELQINNIQTQINNYGYTNCHINSYCSFTPNGTFYEISSNTKFDLNTNGCDVSDINYSNLKFNITDGINSGLIIANQTGNYYIPVSAGNHTITPNLENPTYFNISPTSFTANFPTQASPFTQDFCVTANGVKSDVEVVLIPSTPARPGFDATYKLVYHNKGNQLENGSVSLTFDDARLDYVAANPVYNSSAVNNFTWNYSNLQPFESREIGIVFNVNSPMEIPAVNNGEVMNYTTTITTANTDETPLDNTFTLDQTVVGSYDPNDKKCLQGTTITPT
;
A
#
# COMPACT_ATOMS: atom_id res chain seq x y z
N ASN A 1 -5.74 20.79 -16.05
CA ASN A 1 -6.54 20.50 -14.86
C ASN A 1 -5.85 19.42 -14.04
N LEU A 2 -6.02 19.50 -12.70
CA LEU A 2 -5.38 18.59 -11.73
C LEU A 2 -6.40 17.66 -11.05
N LEU A 3 -7.59 17.51 -11.63
CA LEU A 3 -8.62 16.64 -11.05
C LEU A 3 -8.20 15.18 -11.20
N GLU A 4 -8.03 14.47 -10.09
CA GLU A 4 -7.63 13.06 -10.01
C GLU A 4 -8.81 12.14 -9.71
N SER A 5 -9.82 12.65 -8.97
CA SER A 5 -11.03 11.92 -8.67
C SER A 5 -12.27 12.82 -8.72
N LEU A 6 -13.40 12.24 -9.10
CA LEU A 6 -14.70 12.93 -9.17
C LEU A 6 -15.74 12.11 -8.43
N ASN A 7 -16.45 12.75 -7.52
CA ASN A 7 -17.60 12.14 -6.85
C ASN A 7 -18.88 12.87 -7.24
N ILE A 8 -19.80 12.13 -7.86
CA ILE A 8 -21.14 12.61 -8.20
C ILE A 8 -22.26 11.70 -7.65
N LYS A 9 -21.90 10.71 -6.82
CA LYS A 9 -22.89 9.83 -6.17
C LYS A 9 -23.68 10.61 -5.13
N ASN A 10 -24.99 10.72 -5.33
CA ASN A 10 -25.90 11.50 -4.47
C ASN A 10 -27.33 10.93 -4.40
N GLY A 11 -27.60 9.77 -5.00
CA GLY A 11 -28.90 9.11 -5.04
C GLY A 11 -29.86 9.71 -6.07
N VAL A 12 -29.39 10.63 -6.93
CA VAL A 12 -30.16 11.25 -8.00
C VAL A 12 -29.56 10.86 -9.35
N ASN A 13 -30.40 10.62 -10.34
CA ASN A 13 -29.94 10.37 -11.69
C ASN A 13 -29.87 11.72 -12.44
N GLU A 14 -28.69 12.35 -12.41
CA GLU A 14 -28.47 13.62 -13.08
C GLU A 14 -28.54 13.49 -14.60
N ASP A 15 -28.94 14.57 -15.24
CA ASP A 15 -28.80 14.72 -16.67
C ASP A 15 -27.31 14.90 -17.05
N LEU A 16 -26.72 13.83 -17.53
CA LEU A 16 -25.28 13.75 -17.83
C LEU A 16 -24.84 14.64 -19.00
N PHE A 17 -25.78 15.23 -19.76
CA PHE A 17 -25.46 16.25 -20.75
C PHE A 17 -24.90 17.53 -20.14
N ASN A 18 -25.12 17.74 -18.84
CA ASN A 18 -24.64 18.91 -18.11
C ASN A 18 -23.36 18.64 -17.28
N ILE A 19 -22.83 17.40 -17.29
CA ILE A 19 -21.60 17.06 -16.57
C ILE A 19 -20.47 16.91 -17.58
N ASP A 20 -19.59 17.89 -17.59
CA ASP A 20 -18.38 17.88 -18.41
C ASP A 20 -17.13 17.76 -17.54
N PHE A 21 -16.46 16.61 -17.61
CA PHE A 21 -15.17 16.36 -16.97
C PHE A 21 -14.05 16.17 -17.99
N SER A 22 -14.23 16.63 -19.22
CA SER A 22 -13.19 16.65 -20.26
C SER A 22 -11.96 17.47 -19.84
N ASN A 23 -10.83 17.26 -20.49
CA ASN A 23 -9.56 17.97 -20.24
C ASN A 23 -8.98 17.77 -18.82
N ASN A 24 -9.31 16.65 -18.14
CA ASN A 24 -8.72 16.25 -16.87
C ASN A 24 -7.89 14.98 -17.05
N SER A 25 -6.72 15.10 -17.68
CA SER A 25 -5.84 13.97 -18.05
C SER A 25 -5.39 13.11 -16.85
N ASN A 26 -5.45 13.65 -15.63
CA ASN A 26 -5.09 12.96 -14.39
C ASN A 26 -6.28 12.28 -13.72
N LEU A 27 -7.50 12.39 -14.28
CA LEU A 27 -8.68 11.78 -13.71
C LEU A 27 -8.59 10.26 -13.83
N ASN A 28 -8.51 9.59 -12.68
CA ASN A 28 -8.30 8.15 -12.58
C ASN A 28 -9.43 7.41 -11.86
N TYR A 29 -10.36 8.15 -11.20
CA TYR A 29 -11.47 7.55 -10.48
C TYR A 29 -12.71 8.43 -10.50
N ILE A 30 -13.88 7.81 -10.80
CA ILE A 30 -15.19 8.47 -10.72
C ILE A 30 -16.14 7.61 -9.88
N CYS A 31 -16.72 8.22 -8.85
CA CYS A 31 -17.79 7.60 -8.05
C CYS A 31 -19.15 8.13 -8.49
N VAL A 32 -20.05 7.22 -8.82
CA VAL A 32 -21.37 7.55 -9.40
C VAL A 32 -22.49 6.71 -8.78
N ASP A 33 -23.72 7.08 -8.99
CA ASP A 33 -24.86 6.24 -8.70
C ASP A 33 -24.95 5.04 -9.65
N GLU A 34 -25.51 3.93 -9.20
CA GLU A 34 -25.53 2.64 -9.89
C GLU A 34 -26.15 2.76 -11.32
N LEU A 35 -27.18 3.58 -11.47
CA LEU A 35 -27.86 3.79 -12.76
C LEU A 35 -27.06 4.62 -13.77
N GLN A 36 -26.02 5.31 -13.32
CA GLN A 36 -25.19 6.20 -14.14
C GLN A 36 -23.92 5.55 -14.66
N ILE A 37 -23.52 4.39 -14.12
CA ILE A 37 -22.26 3.73 -14.44
C ILE A 37 -22.04 3.59 -15.96
N ASN A 38 -23.01 3.04 -16.67
CA ASN A 38 -22.88 2.79 -18.12
C ASN A 38 -22.74 4.09 -18.93
N ASN A 39 -23.45 5.14 -18.53
CA ASN A 39 -23.44 6.42 -19.23
C ASN A 39 -22.10 7.15 -19.01
N ILE A 40 -21.62 7.19 -17.78
CA ILE A 40 -20.32 7.81 -17.44
C ILE A 40 -19.16 6.99 -18.05
N GLN A 41 -19.25 5.65 -18.06
CA GLN A 41 -18.25 4.82 -18.76
C GLN A 41 -18.17 5.16 -20.25
N THR A 42 -19.31 5.43 -20.88
CA THR A 42 -19.34 5.87 -22.27
C THR A 42 -18.63 7.23 -22.46
N GLN A 43 -18.84 8.18 -21.55
CA GLN A 43 -18.14 9.47 -21.58
C GLN A 43 -16.63 9.33 -21.35
N ILE A 44 -16.21 8.48 -20.38
CA ILE A 44 -14.79 8.15 -20.13
C ILE A 44 -14.13 7.68 -21.43
N ASN A 45 -14.78 6.75 -22.13
CA ASN A 45 -14.28 6.21 -23.40
C ASN A 45 -14.21 7.31 -24.50
N ASN A 46 -15.24 8.16 -24.59
CA ASN A 46 -15.29 9.25 -25.56
C ASN A 46 -14.21 10.32 -25.33
N TYR A 47 -13.86 10.57 -24.06
CA TYR A 47 -12.76 11.50 -23.70
C TYR A 47 -11.38 10.84 -23.81
N GLY A 48 -11.30 9.54 -24.09
CA GLY A 48 -10.04 8.81 -24.27
C GLY A 48 -9.28 8.54 -22.96
N TYR A 49 -9.96 8.50 -21.84
CA TYR A 49 -9.35 8.18 -20.54
C TYR A 49 -9.15 6.67 -20.39
N THR A 50 -7.92 6.21 -20.55
CA THR A 50 -7.57 4.77 -20.53
C THR A 50 -7.39 4.20 -19.11
N ASN A 51 -7.13 5.07 -18.13
CA ASN A 51 -6.83 4.67 -16.74
C ASN A 51 -7.87 5.19 -15.73
N CYS A 52 -9.04 5.64 -16.19
CA CYS A 52 -10.09 6.12 -15.31
C CYS A 52 -11.05 4.97 -14.95
N HIS A 53 -11.15 4.68 -13.65
CA HIS A 53 -12.04 3.66 -13.11
C HIS A 53 -13.33 4.29 -12.61
N ILE A 54 -14.44 3.57 -12.79
CA ILE A 54 -15.76 3.98 -12.31
C ILE A 54 -16.32 2.94 -11.35
N ASN A 55 -16.95 3.39 -10.26
CA ASN A 55 -17.61 2.52 -9.30
C ASN A 55 -18.76 3.23 -8.58
N SER A 56 -19.70 2.47 -8.04
CA SER A 56 -20.76 2.95 -7.15
C SER A 56 -20.50 2.69 -5.67
N TYR A 57 -19.51 1.86 -5.35
CA TYR A 57 -19.03 1.66 -3.97
C TYR A 57 -17.85 2.59 -3.70
N CYS A 58 -18.08 3.61 -2.88
CA CYS A 58 -17.14 4.69 -2.64
C CYS A 58 -16.73 4.73 -1.17
N SER A 59 -15.50 5.16 -0.91
CA SER A 59 -14.93 5.22 0.44
C SER A 59 -15.33 6.47 1.25
N PHE A 60 -16.16 7.34 0.70
CA PHE A 60 -16.65 8.54 1.38
C PHE A 60 -18.18 8.49 1.51
N THR A 61 -18.72 9.29 2.43
CA THR A 61 -20.15 9.40 2.63
C THR A 61 -20.81 10.12 1.45
N PRO A 62 -21.68 9.47 0.66
CA PRO A 62 -22.37 10.12 -0.45
C PRO A 62 -23.41 11.13 0.05
N ASN A 63 -23.84 12.03 -0.81
CA ASN A 63 -25.03 12.82 -0.60
C ASN A 63 -26.29 11.96 -0.85
N GLY A 64 -27.45 12.46 -0.41
CA GLY A 64 -28.74 11.78 -0.61
C GLY A 64 -29.02 10.69 0.44
N THR A 65 -29.92 9.77 0.10
CA THR A 65 -30.30 8.66 0.99
C THR A 65 -29.34 7.49 0.79
N PHE A 66 -28.63 7.11 1.85
CA PHE A 66 -27.77 5.95 1.88
C PHE A 66 -27.94 5.17 3.19
N TYR A 67 -27.41 3.96 3.21
CA TYR A 67 -27.36 3.07 4.37
C TYR A 67 -25.91 2.72 4.66
N GLU A 68 -25.64 2.32 5.90
CA GLU A 68 -24.29 2.09 6.39
C GLU A 68 -24.10 0.62 6.76
N ILE A 69 -23.01 0.04 6.27
CA ILE A 69 -22.45 -1.22 6.75
C ILE A 69 -21.12 -0.90 7.37
N SER A 70 -20.93 -1.26 8.63
CA SER A 70 -19.67 -0.99 9.33
C SER A 70 -19.39 -2.06 10.34
N SER A 71 -18.16 -2.33 10.60
CA SER A 71 -17.70 -3.08 11.76
C SER A 71 -16.18 -3.19 11.85
N ASN A 72 -15.70 -4.20 12.59
CA ASN A 72 -14.31 -4.45 12.85
C ASN A 72 -13.93 -5.89 12.47
N THR A 73 -12.68 -6.10 12.14
CA THR A 73 -12.09 -7.43 11.92
C THR A 73 -11.00 -7.68 12.94
N LYS A 74 -11.10 -8.81 13.62
CA LYS A 74 -10.17 -9.27 14.66
C LYS A 74 -9.51 -10.59 14.27
N PHE A 75 -8.30 -10.79 14.76
CA PHE A 75 -7.61 -12.07 14.73
C PHE A 75 -7.54 -12.65 16.15
N ASP A 76 -8.24 -13.75 16.35
CA ASP A 76 -8.28 -14.52 17.59
C ASP A 76 -6.98 -15.35 17.71
N LEU A 77 -5.96 -14.74 18.31
CA LEU A 77 -4.66 -15.40 18.52
C LEU A 77 -4.72 -16.41 19.68
N ASN A 78 -5.56 -16.15 20.67
CA ASN A 78 -5.64 -16.96 21.89
C ASN A 78 -6.70 -18.07 21.85
N THR A 79 -7.47 -18.16 20.75
CA THR A 79 -8.50 -19.18 20.47
C THR A 79 -9.66 -19.21 21.49
N ASN A 80 -10.00 -18.05 22.07
CA ASN A 80 -11.13 -17.91 22.99
C ASN A 80 -12.40 -17.33 22.34
N GLY A 81 -12.32 -16.99 21.05
CA GLY A 81 -13.31 -16.24 20.27
C GLY A 81 -12.96 -14.76 20.19
N CYS A 82 -13.25 -14.14 19.04
CA CYS A 82 -12.87 -12.75 18.82
C CYS A 82 -13.53 -11.80 19.82
N ASP A 83 -12.72 -11.01 20.50
CA ASP A 83 -13.14 -9.99 21.46
C ASP A 83 -12.32 -8.69 21.34
N VAL A 84 -12.58 -7.74 22.25
CA VAL A 84 -11.94 -6.41 22.21
C VAL A 84 -10.43 -6.45 22.47
N SER A 85 -9.93 -7.50 23.12
CA SER A 85 -8.51 -7.67 23.46
C SER A 85 -7.69 -8.28 22.32
N ASP A 86 -8.36 -8.83 21.31
CA ASP A 86 -7.72 -9.46 20.18
C ASP A 86 -7.08 -8.48 19.20
N ILE A 87 -6.12 -8.99 18.45
CA ILE A 87 -5.37 -8.23 17.45
C ILE A 87 -6.31 -7.75 16.34
N ASN A 88 -6.21 -6.49 15.95
CA ASN A 88 -6.91 -5.99 14.78
C ASN A 88 -6.33 -6.60 13.51
N TYR A 89 -7.18 -7.13 12.63
CA TYR A 89 -6.76 -7.52 11.29
C TYR A 89 -6.72 -6.28 10.40
N SER A 90 -5.55 -5.70 10.24
CA SER A 90 -5.34 -4.47 9.48
C SER A 90 -5.46 -4.73 7.97
N ASN A 91 -6.02 -3.76 7.25
CA ASN A 91 -6.05 -3.73 5.78
C ASN A 91 -6.73 -4.94 5.11
N LEU A 92 -7.62 -5.65 5.82
CA LEU A 92 -8.39 -6.73 5.20
C LEU A 92 -9.20 -6.20 4.02
N LYS A 93 -9.11 -6.90 2.91
CA LYS A 93 -9.85 -6.58 1.68
C LYS A 93 -11.22 -7.25 1.71
N PHE A 94 -12.24 -6.57 1.22
CA PHE A 94 -13.60 -7.09 1.07
C PHE A 94 -14.09 -6.87 -0.34
N ASN A 95 -14.62 -7.93 -0.94
CA ASN A 95 -15.44 -7.80 -2.13
C ASN A 95 -16.87 -7.48 -1.68
N ILE A 96 -17.49 -6.48 -2.32
CA ILE A 96 -18.89 -6.13 -2.12
C ILE A 96 -19.62 -6.21 -3.46
N THR A 97 -20.86 -6.69 -3.46
CA THR A 97 -21.70 -6.73 -4.67
C THR A 97 -23.18 -6.63 -4.33
N ASP A 98 -23.94 -5.97 -5.22
CA ASP A 98 -25.41 -5.97 -5.23
C ASP A 98 -25.99 -7.03 -6.19
N GLY A 99 -25.12 -7.87 -6.79
CA GLY A 99 -25.47 -8.86 -7.80
C GLY A 99 -25.31 -8.37 -9.25
N ILE A 100 -25.17 -7.06 -9.46
CA ILE A 100 -24.92 -6.43 -10.77
C ILE A 100 -23.57 -5.70 -10.75
N ASN A 101 -23.35 -4.85 -9.75
CA ASN A 101 -22.13 -4.09 -9.56
C ASN A 101 -21.29 -4.75 -8.48
N SER A 102 -19.99 -4.55 -8.55
CA SER A 102 -19.05 -5.03 -7.55
C SER A 102 -17.97 -3.99 -7.25
N GLY A 103 -17.47 -4.00 -6.04
CA GLY A 103 -16.40 -3.12 -5.59
C GLY A 103 -15.45 -3.83 -4.63
N LEU A 104 -14.31 -3.20 -4.39
CA LEU A 104 -13.33 -3.62 -3.41
C LEU A 104 -13.22 -2.55 -2.33
N ILE A 105 -13.35 -2.95 -1.07
CA ILE A 105 -13.17 -2.11 0.10
C ILE A 105 -12.02 -2.67 0.93
N ILE A 106 -11.29 -1.79 1.58
CA ILE A 106 -10.15 -2.17 2.45
C ILE A 106 -10.44 -1.62 3.84
N ALA A 107 -10.36 -2.48 4.86
CA ALA A 107 -10.37 -2.04 6.25
C ALA A 107 -9.18 -1.12 6.53
N ASN A 108 -9.32 -0.25 7.50
CA ASN A 108 -8.21 0.62 7.93
C ASN A 108 -7.19 -0.15 8.79
N GLN A 109 -6.15 0.54 9.23
CA GLN A 109 -5.09 -0.05 10.07
C GLN A 109 -5.57 -0.59 11.42
N THR A 110 -6.74 -0.17 11.89
CA THR A 110 -7.36 -0.68 13.13
C THR A 110 -8.40 -1.76 12.88
N GLY A 111 -8.46 -2.32 11.66
CA GLY A 111 -9.39 -3.39 11.29
C GLY A 111 -10.83 -2.91 11.06
N ASN A 112 -11.10 -1.60 11.17
CA ASN A 112 -12.43 -1.06 10.93
C ASN A 112 -12.71 -0.90 9.44
N TYR A 113 -13.92 -1.22 9.04
CA TYR A 113 -14.44 -0.93 7.71
C TYR A 113 -15.75 -0.15 7.79
N TYR A 114 -16.01 0.64 6.77
CA TYR A 114 -17.20 1.46 6.59
C TYR A 114 -17.56 1.49 5.11
N ILE A 115 -18.81 1.17 4.82
CA ILE A 115 -19.30 1.05 3.44
C ILE A 115 -20.66 1.72 3.35
N PRO A 116 -20.78 2.90 2.72
CA PRO A 116 -22.08 3.49 2.39
C PRO A 116 -22.65 2.80 1.14
N VAL A 117 -23.92 2.39 1.22
CA VAL A 117 -24.60 1.65 0.17
C VAL A 117 -25.98 2.23 -0.13
N SER A 118 -26.51 1.96 -1.31
CA SER A 118 -27.90 2.26 -1.69
C SER A 118 -28.87 1.26 -1.07
N ALA A 119 -30.17 1.43 -1.32
CA ALA A 119 -31.18 0.43 -1.00
C ALA A 119 -30.95 -0.83 -1.86
N GLY A 120 -31.22 -2.00 -1.30
CA GLY A 120 -31.06 -3.29 -1.96
C GLY A 120 -30.27 -4.31 -1.15
N ASN A 121 -29.89 -5.40 -1.79
CA ASN A 121 -29.06 -6.45 -1.20
C ASN A 121 -27.59 -6.18 -1.49
N HIS A 122 -26.76 -6.20 -0.45
CA HIS A 122 -25.31 -6.07 -0.59
C HIS A 122 -24.62 -7.23 0.10
N THR A 123 -23.89 -8.02 -0.67
CA THR A 123 -23.12 -9.16 -0.16
C THR A 123 -21.67 -8.77 0.00
N ILE A 124 -21.16 -8.94 1.21
CA ILE A 124 -19.77 -8.65 1.58
C ILE A 124 -19.03 -9.96 1.83
N THR A 125 -17.90 -10.14 1.15
CA THR A 125 -17.04 -11.32 1.25
C THR A 125 -15.61 -10.88 1.55
N PRO A 126 -15.03 -11.27 2.69
CA PRO A 126 -13.64 -10.98 2.99
C PRO A 126 -12.70 -11.74 2.05
N ASN A 127 -11.60 -11.09 1.69
CA ASN A 127 -10.56 -11.64 0.82
C ASN A 127 -9.23 -11.63 1.56
N LEU A 128 -8.87 -12.78 2.14
CA LEU A 128 -7.63 -12.99 2.86
C LEU A 128 -6.44 -13.03 1.88
N GLU A 129 -5.33 -12.42 2.21
CA GLU A 129 -4.10 -12.48 1.42
C GLU A 129 -3.57 -13.91 1.35
N ASN A 130 -3.51 -14.59 2.51
CA ASN A 130 -3.07 -15.97 2.64
C ASN A 130 -4.23 -16.86 3.13
N PRO A 131 -5.19 -17.25 2.25
CA PRO A 131 -6.40 -17.94 2.66
C PRO A 131 -6.17 -19.34 3.25
N THR A 132 -4.99 -19.92 3.03
CA THR A 132 -4.61 -21.22 3.62
C THR A 132 -4.05 -21.11 5.04
N TYR A 133 -3.68 -19.87 5.49
CA TYR A 133 -3.12 -19.64 6.82
C TYR A 133 -4.20 -19.33 7.87
N PHE A 134 -5.39 -18.96 7.40
CA PHE A 134 -6.45 -18.43 8.26
C PHE A 134 -7.80 -19.02 7.89
N ASN A 135 -8.66 -19.15 8.91
CA ASN A 135 -10.10 -19.32 8.74
C ASN A 135 -10.78 -17.99 9.09
N ILE A 136 -11.94 -17.71 8.50
CA ILE A 136 -12.71 -16.50 8.78
C ILE A 136 -14.20 -16.82 8.97
N SER A 137 -14.81 -16.18 9.94
CA SER A 137 -16.24 -16.34 10.25
C SER A 137 -16.88 -14.96 10.50
N PRO A 138 -18.03 -14.67 9.86
CA PRO A 138 -18.65 -15.47 8.79
C PRO A 138 -17.78 -15.44 7.52
N THR A 139 -17.96 -16.40 6.60
CA THR A 139 -17.25 -16.40 5.30
C THR A 139 -17.78 -15.35 4.34
N SER A 140 -19.03 -14.91 4.54
CA SER A 140 -19.68 -13.77 3.88
C SER A 140 -20.98 -13.45 4.59
N PHE A 141 -21.55 -12.28 4.35
CA PHE A 141 -22.91 -11.94 4.77
C PHE A 141 -23.60 -11.07 3.72
N THR A 142 -24.93 -10.99 3.80
CA THR A 142 -25.75 -10.12 2.95
C THR A 142 -26.57 -9.19 3.84
N ALA A 143 -26.44 -7.88 3.61
CA ALA A 143 -27.31 -6.85 4.19
C ALA A 143 -28.36 -6.43 3.18
N ASN A 144 -29.62 -6.29 3.64
CA ASN A 144 -30.77 -5.86 2.81
C ASN A 144 -31.37 -4.57 3.36
N PHE A 145 -31.31 -3.50 2.60
CA PHE A 145 -31.87 -2.21 2.98
C PHE A 145 -33.09 -1.81 2.13
N PRO A 146 -34.10 -1.19 2.75
CA PRO A 146 -34.22 -0.70 4.13
C PRO A 146 -34.76 -1.72 5.15
N THR A 147 -34.80 -3.01 4.81
CA THR A 147 -35.37 -4.05 5.68
C THR A 147 -34.56 -4.18 6.99
N GLN A 148 -33.26 -4.09 6.90
CA GLN A 148 -32.35 -4.07 8.07
C GLN A 148 -32.12 -2.63 8.54
N ALA A 149 -31.80 -2.48 9.84
CA ALA A 149 -31.42 -1.20 10.40
C ALA A 149 -30.09 -0.69 9.83
N SER A 150 -29.95 0.62 9.73
CA SER A 150 -28.70 1.29 9.40
C SER A 150 -28.24 2.14 10.61
N PRO A 151 -26.97 2.07 11.04
CA PRO A 151 -25.90 1.19 10.55
C PRO A 151 -26.18 -0.30 10.79
N PHE A 152 -25.85 -1.12 9.80
CA PHE A 152 -25.77 -2.58 9.98
C PHE A 152 -24.34 -2.95 10.37
N THR A 153 -24.19 -3.69 11.46
CA THR A 153 -22.88 -4.07 11.98
C THR A 153 -22.67 -5.59 11.89
N GLN A 154 -21.55 -6.00 11.33
CA GLN A 154 -21.13 -7.40 11.26
C GLN A 154 -19.61 -7.49 11.42
N ASP A 155 -19.15 -8.05 12.52
CA ASP A 155 -17.74 -8.34 12.74
C ASP A 155 -17.31 -9.60 11.98
N PHE A 156 -16.05 -9.60 11.57
CA PHE A 156 -15.38 -10.79 11.07
C PHE A 156 -14.34 -11.25 12.08
N CYS A 157 -14.41 -12.53 12.42
CA CYS A 157 -13.45 -13.19 13.30
C CYS A 157 -12.51 -14.07 12.46
N VAL A 158 -11.22 -13.79 12.50
CA VAL A 158 -10.19 -14.57 11.82
C VAL A 158 -9.48 -15.43 12.84
N THR A 159 -9.26 -16.69 12.52
CA THR A 159 -8.53 -17.65 13.39
C THR A 159 -7.40 -18.32 12.61
N ALA A 160 -6.37 -18.79 13.30
CA ALA A 160 -5.27 -19.50 12.66
C ALA A 160 -5.72 -20.85 12.06
N ASN A 161 -5.24 -21.17 10.87
CA ASN A 161 -5.37 -22.49 10.25
C ASN A 161 -4.02 -23.22 10.29
N GLY A 162 -3.77 -23.92 11.37
CA GLY A 162 -2.46 -24.52 11.65
C GLY A 162 -1.43 -23.48 12.11
N VAL A 163 -0.16 -23.86 12.10
CA VAL A 163 0.97 -23.00 12.46
C VAL A 163 1.65 -22.56 11.17
N LYS A 164 1.66 -21.28 10.89
CA LYS A 164 2.19 -20.66 9.66
C LYS A 164 3.07 -19.48 10.02
N SER A 165 4.38 -19.64 9.83
CA SER A 165 5.36 -18.56 9.90
C SER A 165 5.60 -18.01 8.51
N ASP A 166 5.52 -16.70 8.34
CA ASP A 166 5.75 -16.04 7.06
C ASP A 166 6.12 -14.58 7.35
N VAL A 167 7.37 -14.21 7.05
CA VAL A 167 7.87 -12.84 7.24
C VAL A 167 8.46 -12.33 5.94
N GLU A 168 8.27 -11.06 5.66
CA GLU A 168 8.82 -10.43 4.46
C GLU A 168 9.63 -9.18 4.80
N VAL A 169 10.52 -8.77 3.90
CA VAL A 169 11.31 -7.55 4.02
C VAL A 169 11.43 -6.84 2.69
N VAL A 170 11.35 -5.49 2.73
CA VAL A 170 11.60 -4.63 1.57
C VAL A 170 12.47 -3.43 1.96
N LEU A 171 13.25 -2.91 1.02
CA LEU A 171 14.02 -1.67 1.17
C LEU A 171 13.49 -0.63 0.18
N ILE A 172 13.09 0.52 0.69
CA ILE A 172 12.48 1.61 -0.09
C ILE A 172 13.41 2.82 -0.05
N PRO A 173 13.97 3.29 -1.17
CA PRO A 173 14.69 4.54 -1.22
C PRO A 173 13.71 5.71 -1.05
N SER A 174 13.86 6.50 0.01
CA SER A 174 13.00 7.67 0.28
C SER A 174 13.51 8.93 -0.40
N THR A 175 14.82 8.97 -0.72
CA THR A 175 15.45 10.05 -1.48
C THR A 175 16.36 9.46 -2.58
N PRO A 176 16.59 10.21 -3.67
CA PRO A 176 17.59 9.81 -4.66
C PRO A 176 19.00 9.75 -4.05
N ALA A 177 19.80 8.74 -4.42
CA ALA A 177 21.23 8.72 -4.14
C ALA A 177 21.95 9.74 -5.04
N ARG A 178 22.74 10.64 -4.45
CA ARG A 178 23.49 11.70 -5.15
C ARG A 178 24.93 11.77 -4.60
N PRO A 179 25.94 11.92 -5.45
CA PRO A 179 27.33 11.99 -4.99
C PRO A 179 27.54 13.15 -4.00
N GLY A 180 28.11 12.87 -2.84
CA GLY A 180 28.40 13.81 -1.77
C GLY A 180 27.19 14.25 -0.93
N PHE A 181 26.04 13.59 -1.05
CA PHE A 181 24.82 13.93 -0.30
C PHE A 181 24.25 12.73 0.45
N ASP A 182 23.45 13.04 1.47
CA ASP A 182 22.74 12.03 2.22
C ASP A 182 21.60 11.42 1.41
N ALA A 183 21.50 10.09 1.45
CA ALA A 183 20.40 9.30 0.91
C ALA A 183 19.69 8.57 2.05
N THR A 184 18.35 8.65 2.04
CA THR A 184 17.50 8.09 3.09
C THR A 184 16.74 6.88 2.57
N TYR A 185 16.68 5.85 3.39
CA TYR A 185 16.01 4.58 3.11
C TYR A 185 15.06 4.20 4.24
N LYS A 186 14.01 3.48 3.87
CA LYS A 186 13.12 2.76 4.79
C LYS A 186 13.25 1.27 4.54
N LEU A 187 13.71 0.53 5.53
CA LEU A 187 13.64 -0.91 5.55
C LEU A 187 12.36 -1.28 6.30
N VAL A 188 11.44 -1.93 5.61
CA VAL A 188 10.14 -2.34 6.18
C VAL A 188 10.10 -3.86 6.22
N TYR A 189 9.68 -4.41 7.35
CA TYR A 189 9.47 -5.84 7.50
C TYR A 189 8.11 -6.11 8.12
N HIS A 190 7.52 -7.22 7.72
CA HIS A 190 6.12 -7.55 8.00
C HIS A 190 5.96 -9.03 8.35
N ASN A 191 5.04 -9.33 9.26
CA ASN A 191 4.61 -10.70 9.58
C ASN A 191 3.30 -11.00 8.85
N LYS A 192 3.35 -11.83 7.82
CA LYS A 192 2.21 -12.31 7.03
C LYS A 192 1.64 -13.62 7.57
N GLY A 193 2.36 -14.23 8.49
CA GLY A 193 1.99 -15.48 9.16
C GLY A 193 0.95 -15.30 10.25
N ASN A 194 0.66 -16.40 10.94
CA ASN A 194 -0.34 -16.46 12.01
C ASN A 194 0.27 -16.73 13.40
N GLN A 195 1.61 -16.59 13.52
CA GLN A 195 2.35 -16.78 14.75
C GLN A 195 3.09 -15.51 15.17
N LEU A 196 3.45 -15.40 16.45
CA LEU A 196 4.39 -14.40 16.93
C LEU A 196 5.79 -14.74 16.44
N GLU A 197 6.47 -13.82 15.78
CA GLU A 197 7.78 -14.06 15.22
C GLU A 197 8.91 -13.34 15.95
N ASN A 198 10.06 -14.01 16.03
CA ASN A 198 11.29 -13.49 16.59
C ASN A 198 12.42 -13.82 15.61
N GLY A 199 13.35 -12.88 15.43
CA GLY A 199 14.45 -13.10 14.50
C GLY A 199 15.31 -11.88 14.31
N SER A 200 15.86 -11.74 13.12
CA SER A 200 16.70 -10.61 12.76
C SER A 200 16.44 -10.12 11.35
N VAL A 201 16.69 -8.84 11.14
CA VAL A 201 16.74 -8.20 9.81
C VAL A 201 18.15 -7.72 9.58
N SER A 202 18.71 -7.97 8.40
CA SER A 202 20.03 -7.48 8.02
C SER A 202 19.96 -6.65 6.74
N LEU A 203 20.88 -5.69 6.63
CA LEU A 203 21.09 -4.89 5.44
C LEU A 203 22.57 -5.03 5.03
N THR A 204 22.80 -5.49 3.82
CA THR A 204 24.09 -5.50 3.17
C THR A 204 24.16 -4.35 2.17
N PHE A 205 25.24 -3.59 2.21
CA PHE A 205 25.50 -2.40 1.39
C PHE A 205 27.00 -2.26 1.13
N ASP A 206 27.42 -1.36 0.26
CA ASP A 206 28.83 -1.08 -0.02
C ASP A 206 29.36 0.02 0.93
N ASP A 207 29.91 -0.40 2.07
CA ASP A 207 30.47 0.49 3.11
C ASP A 207 31.65 1.36 2.61
N ALA A 208 32.32 0.94 1.54
CA ALA A 208 33.39 1.73 0.95
C ALA A 208 32.88 2.96 0.19
N ARG A 209 31.63 2.93 -0.30
CA ARG A 209 31.02 4.01 -1.08
C ARG A 209 29.88 4.72 -0.35
N LEU A 210 29.50 4.23 0.84
CA LEU A 210 28.39 4.71 1.64
C LEU A 210 28.82 4.85 3.10
N ASP A 211 28.95 6.07 3.56
CA ASP A 211 29.22 6.35 4.97
C ASP A 211 27.92 6.31 5.80
N TYR A 212 27.93 5.54 6.88
CA TYR A 212 26.81 5.51 7.81
C TYR A 212 26.63 6.83 8.52
N VAL A 213 25.44 7.41 8.45
CA VAL A 213 25.07 8.65 9.16
C VAL A 213 24.18 8.35 10.35
N ALA A 214 23.05 7.64 10.14
CA ALA A 214 22.09 7.34 11.19
C ALA A 214 21.20 6.15 10.86
N ALA A 215 20.68 5.50 11.91
CA ALA A 215 19.53 4.57 11.79
C ALA A 215 18.59 4.74 12.98
N ASN A 216 17.31 4.59 12.75
CA ASN A 216 16.28 4.59 13.77
C ASN A 216 15.30 3.43 13.53
N PRO A 217 15.25 2.41 14.42
CA PRO A 217 16.17 2.19 15.54
C PRO A 217 17.63 1.94 15.10
N VAL A 218 18.58 2.17 16.01
CA VAL A 218 20.00 1.86 15.78
C VAL A 218 20.16 0.33 15.69
N TYR A 219 21.09 -0.13 14.86
CA TYR A 219 21.38 -1.56 14.70
C TYR A 219 21.91 -2.21 16.02
N ASN A 220 21.67 -3.49 16.16
CA ASN A 220 22.17 -4.27 17.29
C ASN A 220 23.61 -4.72 17.09
N SER A 221 24.01 -4.98 15.85
CA SER A 221 25.38 -5.35 15.49
C SER A 221 25.74 -4.87 14.10
N SER A 222 27.04 -4.65 13.86
CA SER A 222 27.58 -4.28 12.56
C SER A 222 28.80 -5.13 12.21
N ALA A 223 28.96 -5.36 10.93
CA ALA A 223 30.16 -5.91 10.31
C ALA A 223 30.48 -5.08 9.06
N VAL A 224 31.61 -5.32 8.43
CA VAL A 224 31.93 -4.69 7.14
C VAL A 224 30.80 -4.97 6.15
N ASN A 225 30.27 -3.92 5.54
CA ASN A 225 29.17 -3.97 4.57
C ASN A 225 27.85 -4.53 5.12
N ASN A 226 27.65 -4.59 6.44
CA ASN A 226 26.43 -5.19 6.99
C ASN A 226 26.01 -4.59 8.32
N PHE A 227 24.68 -4.31 8.46
CA PHE A 227 24.01 -4.01 9.71
C PHE A 227 22.97 -5.08 10.02
N THR A 228 22.76 -5.35 11.31
CA THR A 228 21.76 -6.32 11.77
C THR A 228 20.94 -5.73 12.92
N TRP A 229 19.63 -5.88 12.84
CA TRP A 229 18.64 -5.55 13.86
C TRP A 229 17.94 -6.84 14.31
N ASN A 230 17.83 -7.03 15.62
CA ASN A 230 17.04 -8.11 16.18
C ASN A 230 15.62 -7.64 16.43
N TYR A 231 14.65 -8.47 16.14
CA TYR A 231 13.27 -8.20 16.48
C TYR A 231 12.68 -9.32 17.35
N SER A 232 11.69 -8.97 18.16
CA SER A 232 10.96 -9.90 19.00
C SER A 232 9.49 -9.56 19.02
N ASN A 233 8.65 -10.59 19.23
CA ASN A 233 7.20 -10.44 19.34
C ASN A 233 6.59 -9.63 18.18
N LEU A 234 7.03 -9.88 16.96
CA LEU A 234 6.40 -9.33 15.77
C LEU A 234 5.06 -10.04 15.60
N GLN A 235 3.97 -9.30 15.85
CA GLN A 235 2.63 -9.86 15.83
C GLN A 235 2.16 -10.17 14.40
N PRO A 236 1.23 -11.12 14.21
CA PRO A 236 0.55 -11.28 12.93
C PRO A 236 0.01 -9.95 12.42
N PHE A 237 0.21 -9.67 11.12
CA PHE A 237 -0.16 -8.44 10.41
C PHE A 237 0.59 -7.17 10.85
N GLU A 238 1.56 -7.28 11.76
CA GLU A 238 2.37 -6.14 12.18
C GLU A 238 3.47 -5.86 11.17
N SER A 239 3.61 -4.57 10.82
CA SER A 239 4.75 -4.04 10.07
C SER A 239 5.58 -3.15 10.98
N ARG A 240 6.91 -3.28 10.89
CA ARG A 240 7.86 -2.37 11.52
C ARG A 240 8.77 -1.75 10.48
N GLU A 241 9.27 -0.56 10.77
CA GLU A 241 10.18 0.14 9.87
C GLU A 241 11.48 0.53 10.58
N ILE A 242 12.55 0.57 9.80
CA ILE A 242 13.86 1.08 10.19
C ILE A 242 14.22 2.18 9.19
N GLY A 243 14.36 3.41 9.69
CA GLY A 243 14.87 4.51 8.89
C GLY A 243 16.40 4.47 8.86
N ILE A 244 17.02 4.61 7.69
CA ILE A 244 18.47 4.55 7.53
C ILE A 244 18.92 5.73 6.69
N VAL A 245 20.04 6.36 7.08
CA VAL A 245 20.66 7.44 6.32
C VAL A 245 22.11 7.08 6.04
N PHE A 246 22.50 7.12 4.79
CA PHE A 246 23.89 7.03 4.34
C PHE A 246 24.28 8.32 3.64
N ASN A 247 25.54 8.75 3.80
CA ASN A 247 26.15 9.72 2.92
C ASN A 247 26.79 8.96 1.75
N VAL A 248 26.49 9.38 0.53
CA VAL A 248 27.05 8.80 -0.69
C VAL A 248 28.37 9.51 -0.99
N ASN A 249 29.45 8.75 -1.18
CA ASN A 249 30.75 9.33 -1.50
C ASN A 249 30.65 10.32 -2.68
N SER A 250 31.41 11.41 -2.58
CA SER A 250 31.56 12.37 -3.67
C SER A 250 32.55 11.85 -4.74
N PRO A 251 32.59 12.48 -5.93
CA PRO A 251 33.60 12.14 -6.95
C PRO A 251 35.06 12.43 -6.54
N MET A 252 35.25 13.11 -5.41
CA MET A 252 36.57 13.46 -4.86
C MET A 252 37.09 12.46 -3.81
N GLU A 253 36.23 11.56 -3.36
CA GLU A 253 36.55 10.54 -2.36
C GLU A 253 37.06 9.26 -3.00
N ILE A 254 37.57 8.33 -2.20
CA ILE A 254 38.14 7.04 -2.67
C ILE A 254 37.48 5.92 -1.86
N PRO A 255 36.68 5.05 -2.53
CA PRO A 255 36.33 5.09 -3.96
C PRO A 255 35.37 6.22 -4.29
N ALA A 256 35.52 6.83 -5.44
CA ALA A 256 34.63 7.85 -5.94
C ALA A 256 33.27 7.25 -6.32
N VAL A 257 32.20 8.05 -6.17
CA VAL A 257 30.88 7.73 -6.71
C VAL A 257 30.47 8.80 -7.70
N ASN A 258 30.02 8.39 -8.88
CA ASN A 258 29.67 9.28 -9.97
C ASN A 258 28.20 9.09 -10.40
N ASN A 259 27.67 10.09 -11.10
CA ASN A 259 26.35 10.00 -11.71
C ASN A 259 26.25 8.82 -12.68
N GLY A 260 25.17 8.04 -12.60
CA GLY A 260 24.92 6.86 -13.41
C GLY A 260 25.44 5.55 -12.84
N GLU A 261 26.24 5.58 -11.78
CA GLU A 261 26.64 4.36 -11.06
C GLU A 261 25.47 3.73 -10.34
N VAL A 262 25.56 2.44 -10.04
CA VAL A 262 24.51 1.68 -9.34
C VAL A 262 25.01 1.31 -7.96
N MET A 263 24.21 1.64 -6.94
CA MET A 263 24.38 1.22 -5.56
C MET A 263 23.50 -0.01 -5.32
N ASN A 264 24.12 -1.10 -4.87
CA ASN A 264 23.43 -2.37 -4.64
C ASN A 264 23.21 -2.57 -3.15
N TYR A 265 21.99 -2.96 -2.80
CA TYR A 265 21.60 -3.29 -1.43
C TYR A 265 20.92 -4.65 -1.42
N THR A 266 21.14 -5.39 -0.33
CA THR A 266 20.40 -6.63 -0.07
C THR A 266 19.91 -6.60 1.36
N THR A 267 18.62 -6.78 1.57
CA THR A 267 18.02 -6.99 2.89
C THR A 267 17.59 -8.43 3.03
N THR A 268 17.77 -8.98 4.23
CA THR A 268 17.32 -10.33 4.55
C THR A 268 16.66 -10.33 5.92
N ILE A 269 15.51 -10.96 6.04
CA ILE A 269 14.84 -11.25 7.31
C ILE A 269 14.95 -12.73 7.63
N THR A 270 15.12 -13.05 8.91
CA THR A 270 15.14 -14.43 9.41
C THR A 270 14.15 -14.58 10.54
N THR A 271 13.49 -15.72 10.64
CA THR A 271 12.67 -16.12 11.78
C THR A 271 13.21 -17.38 12.42
N ALA A 272 12.82 -17.64 13.67
CA ALA A 272 13.21 -18.86 14.38
C ALA A 272 12.51 -20.12 13.83
N ASN A 273 11.42 -19.97 13.12
CA ASN A 273 10.60 -21.03 12.55
C ASN A 273 10.90 -21.23 11.06
N THR A 274 10.35 -22.30 10.49
CA THR A 274 10.39 -22.51 9.04
C THR A 274 9.39 -21.56 8.39
N ASP A 275 9.90 -20.72 7.49
CA ASP A 275 9.09 -19.76 6.74
C ASP A 275 8.34 -20.45 5.59
N GLU A 276 7.07 -20.09 5.39
CA GLU A 276 6.22 -20.66 4.34
C GLU A 276 6.56 -20.09 2.96
N THR A 277 7.08 -18.86 2.89
CA THR A 277 7.40 -18.16 1.65
C THR A 277 8.84 -17.60 1.66
N PRO A 278 9.88 -18.43 1.78
CA PRO A 278 11.27 -17.96 1.99
C PRO A 278 11.83 -17.09 0.85
N LEU A 279 11.14 -16.95 -0.27
CA LEU A 279 11.58 -16.12 -1.40
C LEU A 279 11.41 -14.61 -1.12
N ASP A 280 10.48 -14.21 -0.28
CA ASP A 280 10.25 -12.81 0.10
C ASP A 280 11.01 -12.40 1.37
N ASN A 281 11.75 -13.35 1.97
CA ASN A 281 12.70 -13.10 3.05
C ASN A 281 13.95 -12.36 2.60
N THR A 282 14.16 -12.18 1.31
CA THR A 282 15.30 -11.45 0.75
C THR A 282 14.83 -10.47 -0.34
N PHE A 283 15.24 -9.23 -0.19
CA PHE A 283 14.95 -8.18 -1.18
C PHE A 283 16.25 -7.51 -1.63
N THR A 284 16.38 -7.29 -2.94
CA THR A 284 17.50 -6.57 -3.54
C THR A 284 17.04 -5.27 -4.15
N LEU A 285 17.81 -4.20 -3.93
CA LEU A 285 17.59 -2.89 -4.51
C LEU A 285 18.83 -2.46 -5.28
N ASP A 286 18.66 -2.14 -6.55
CA ASP A 286 19.65 -1.50 -7.40
C ASP A 286 19.24 -0.04 -7.60
N GLN A 287 19.90 0.89 -6.92
CA GLN A 287 19.59 2.31 -7.01
C GLN A 287 20.61 3.03 -7.88
N THR A 288 20.17 3.61 -8.99
CA THR A 288 21.01 4.45 -9.83
C THR A 288 21.28 5.80 -9.15
N VAL A 289 22.55 6.16 -9.06
CA VAL A 289 23.00 7.47 -8.58
C VAL A 289 22.67 8.53 -9.61
N VAL A 290 22.03 9.61 -9.18
CA VAL A 290 21.63 10.71 -10.05
C VAL A 290 22.40 11.97 -9.73
N GLY A 291 22.71 12.78 -10.74
CA GLY A 291 23.33 14.08 -10.55
C GLY A 291 22.45 15.04 -9.74
N SER A 292 23.04 16.06 -9.14
CA SER A 292 22.27 17.17 -8.56
C SER A 292 21.49 17.87 -9.67
N TYR A 293 20.22 18.22 -9.40
CA TYR A 293 19.48 19.07 -10.29
C TYR A 293 20.14 20.47 -10.30
N ASP A 294 20.74 20.84 -11.43
CA ASP A 294 21.25 22.20 -11.64
C ASP A 294 20.17 23.03 -12.34
N PRO A 295 19.46 23.93 -11.63
CA PRO A 295 18.44 24.78 -12.21
C PRO A 295 19.03 25.82 -13.18
N ASN A 296 20.35 25.98 -13.21
CA ASN A 296 21.07 26.89 -14.09
C ASN A 296 21.67 26.19 -15.32
N ASP A 297 21.43 24.90 -15.53
CA ASP A 297 21.89 24.19 -16.73
C ASP A 297 21.28 24.82 -17.97
N LYS A 298 22.13 25.46 -18.78
CA LYS A 298 21.76 26.05 -20.08
C LYS A 298 22.11 25.05 -21.17
N LYS A 299 21.10 24.31 -21.62
CA LYS A 299 21.26 23.43 -22.79
C LYS A 299 21.07 24.23 -24.07
N CYS A 300 22.10 24.25 -24.91
CA CYS A 300 21.95 24.79 -26.27
C CYS A 300 21.11 23.83 -27.11
N LEU A 301 19.92 24.28 -27.54
CA LEU A 301 19.01 23.46 -28.35
C LEU A 301 19.45 23.37 -29.82
N GLN A 302 20.41 24.20 -30.26
CA GLN A 302 20.93 24.23 -31.63
C GLN A 302 22.17 23.35 -31.84
N GLY A 303 22.59 22.55 -30.84
CA GLY A 303 23.77 21.69 -30.89
C GLY A 303 25.07 22.44 -30.49
N THR A 304 26.22 21.89 -30.87
CA THR A 304 27.55 22.40 -30.47
C THR A 304 28.01 23.63 -31.26
N THR A 305 27.27 24.03 -32.30
CA THR A 305 27.66 25.18 -33.18
C THR A 305 26.45 26.09 -33.38
N ILE A 306 26.61 27.37 -33.03
CA ILE A 306 25.62 28.42 -33.32
C ILE A 306 26.05 29.15 -34.55
N THR A 307 25.25 29.20 -35.60
CA THR A 307 25.50 30.00 -36.80
C THR A 307 24.97 31.41 -36.53
N PRO A 308 25.81 32.48 -36.66
CA PRO A 308 25.31 33.85 -36.57
C PRO A 308 24.32 34.12 -37.69
N THR A 309 23.19 34.73 -37.38
CA THR A 309 22.21 35.26 -38.34
C THR A 309 22.60 36.63 -38.78
#